data_8037f2a91c479afdde714e77e0aeee76
#
_entry.id   8037f2a91c479afdde714e77e0aeee76
#
_cell.length_a   1.000
_cell.length_b   1.000
_cell.length_c   1.000
_cell.angle_alpha   90.00
_cell.angle_beta   90.00
_cell.angle_gamma   90.00
#
_symmetry.space_group_name_H-M   'P 1'
#
loop_
_entity.id
_entity.type
_entity.pdbx_description
1 polymer ?
#
loop_
_entity_poly.entity_id
_entity_poly.type
_entity_poly.pdbx_seq_one_letter_code
_entity_poly.pdbx_strand_id
1 'polypeptide(L)'
;MSLNAIMNTASSGLTAAQAQLRVVSDNVSNVNTPGYVRKIADQVAVSNQGIGAGVDIARIRLATDRFLQAASLNSASDAARQGVRYELYDRIQSLFGDPGDAGFFSQVDDIFSAFAAGA
;
A
#
# COMPACT_ATOMS: atom_id res chain seq x y z
N MET A 1 22.20 44.31 -11.03
CA MET A 1 22.46 42.85 -10.83
C MET A 1 23.77 42.50 -11.47
N SER A 2 24.66 41.78 -10.79
CA SER A 2 25.93 41.38 -11.40
C SER A 2 25.67 40.20 -12.37
N LEU A 3 26.53 40.08 -13.42
CA LEU A 3 26.45 38.98 -14.40
C LEU A 3 26.48 37.61 -13.70
N ASN A 4 27.23 37.47 -12.62
CA ASN A 4 27.29 36.25 -11.81
C ASN A 4 25.93 35.92 -11.14
N ALA A 5 25.17 36.92 -10.70
CA ALA A 5 23.87 36.70 -10.13
C ALA A 5 22.87 36.16 -11.19
N ILE A 6 22.96 36.71 -12.41
CA ILE A 6 22.12 36.24 -13.54
C ILE A 6 22.48 34.78 -13.91
N MET A 7 23.78 34.48 -14.00
CA MET A 7 24.25 33.11 -14.27
C MET A 7 23.82 32.11 -13.21
N ASN A 8 23.93 32.50 -11.94
CA ASN A 8 23.46 31.62 -10.83
C ASN A 8 21.95 31.37 -10.88
N THR A 9 21.18 32.42 -11.17
CA THR A 9 19.71 32.28 -11.34
C THR A 9 19.37 31.35 -12.50
N ALA A 10 20.03 31.50 -13.65
CA ALA A 10 19.84 30.64 -14.81
C ALA A 10 20.24 29.19 -14.52
N SER A 11 21.38 28.98 -13.85
CA SER A 11 21.87 27.65 -13.44
C SER A 11 20.92 26.96 -12.46
N SER A 12 20.36 27.70 -11.49
CA SER A 12 19.36 27.13 -10.55
C SER A 12 18.09 26.68 -11.28
N GLY A 13 17.61 27.46 -12.25
CA GLY A 13 16.49 27.09 -13.10
C GLY A 13 16.74 25.82 -13.90
N LEU A 14 17.94 25.68 -14.47
CA LEU A 14 18.32 24.48 -15.21
C LEU A 14 18.39 23.26 -14.30
N THR A 15 18.97 23.40 -13.11
CA THR A 15 19.04 22.31 -12.12
C THR A 15 17.63 21.88 -11.67
N ALA A 16 16.75 22.82 -11.41
CA ALA A 16 15.36 22.54 -11.04
C ALA A 16 14.62 21.82 -12.19
N ALA A 17 14.79 22.26 -13.44
CA ALA A 17 14.22 21.62 -14.62
C ALA A 17 14.71 20.18 -14.79
N GLN A 18 16.01 19.92 -14.59
CA GLN A 18 16.56 18.57 -14.63
C GLN A 18 15.98 17.66 -13.56
N ALA A 19 15.78 18.18 -12.33
CA ALA A 19 15.17 17.42 -11.24
C ALA A 19 13.70 17.09 -11.55
N GLN A 20 12.94 18.03 -12.11
CA GLN A 20 11.56 17.79 -12.54
C GLN A 20 11.50 16.75 -13.67
N LEU A 21 12.38 16.84 -14.66
CA LEU A 21 12.49 15.87 -15.74
C LEU A 21 12.76 14.45 -15.21
N ARG A 22 13.66 14.32 -14.23
CA ARG A 22 13.95 13.03 -13.58
C ARG A 22 12.69 12.47 -12.89
N VAL A 23 11.94 13.29 -12.17
CA VAL A 23 10.71 12.89 -11.50
C VAL A 23 9.64 12.46 -12.53
N VAL A 24 9.51 13.19 -13.65
CA VAL A 24 8.59 12.82 -14.73
C VAL A 24 9.02 11.50 -15.38
N SER A 25 10.30 11.31 -15.65
CA SER A 25 10.86 10.08 -16.21
C SER A 25 10.59 8.88 -15.29
N ASP A 26 10.82 9.04 -13.98
CA ASP A 26 10.48 8.00 -12.98
C ASP A 26 8.99 7.64 -13.02
N ASN A 27 8.12 8.64 -13.09
CA ASN A 27 6.67 8.42 -13.13
C ASN A 27 6.23 7.69 -14.40
N VAL A 28 6.80 8.05 -15.55
CA VAL A 28 6.48 7.41 -16.84
C VAL A 28 7.00 5.97 -16.86
N SER A 29 8.23 5.75 -16.42
CA SER A 29 8.84 4.42 -16.40
C SER A 29 8.08 3.44 -15.50
N ASN A 30 7.47 3.94 -14.44
CA ASN A 30 6.74 3.13 -13.46
C ASN A 30 5.22 3.22 -13.55
N VAL A 31 4.68 3.76 -14.64
CA VAL A 31 3.21 3.95 -14.80
C VAL A 31 2.42 2.65 -14.66
N ASN A 32 3.00 1.53 -15.07
CA ASN A 32 2.39 0.19 -14.99
C ASN A 32 2.95 -0.67 -13.83
N THR A 33 3.75 -0.09 -12.94
CA THR A 33 4.30 -0.83 -11.79
C THR A 33 3.26 -0.90 -10.66
N PRO A 34 2.78 -2.08 -10.26
CA PRO A 34 1.83 -2.20 -9.17
C PRO A 34 2.38 -1.60 -7.87
N GLY A 35 1.56 -0.78 -7.20
CA GLY A 35 1.95 -0.13 -5.94
C GLY A 35 2.83 1.12 -6.11
N TYR A 36 3.19 1.50 -7.32
CA TYR A 36 3.92 2.74 -7.55
C TYR A 36 3.03 3.97 -7.30
N VAL A 37 3.56 4.93 -6.57
CA VAL A 37 2.88 6.20 -6.29
C VAL A 37 3.60 7.33 -7.02
N ARG A 38 2.84 8.11 -7.79
CA ARG A 38 3.38 9.23 -8.55
C ARG A 38 4.09 10.24 -7.64
N LYS A 39 5.32 10.61 -8.04
CA LYS A 39 6.11 11.66 -7.40
C LYS A 39 5.80 13.02 -8.00
N ILE A 40 5.85 14.05 -7.18
CA ILE A 40 5.71 15.46 -7.58
C ILE A 40 6.86 16.23 -6.96
N ALA A 41 7.60 16.98 -7.79
CA ALA A 41 8.63 17.90 -7.35
C ALA A 41 8.02 19.28 -7.12
N ASP A 42 8.02 19.73 -5.87
CA ASP A 42 7.54 21.06 -5.49
C ASP A 42 8.70 22.06 -5.63
N GLN A 43 8.54 23.02 -6.52
CA GLN A 43 9.54 24.07 -6.78
C GLN A 43 9.22 25.30 -5.95
N VAL A 44 10.25 25.96 -5.42
CA VAL A 44 10.12 27.22 -4.67
C VAL A 44 11.05 28.28 -5.25
N ALA A 45 10.59 29.52 -5.20
CA ALA A 45 11.44 30.66 -5.53
C ALA A 45 12.42 30.92 -4.37
N VAL A 46 13.70 31.11 -4.72
CA VAL A 46 14.73 31.52 -3.78
C VAL A 46 14.92 33.02 -3.90
N SER A 47 14.86 33.74 -2.77
CA SER A 47 15.15 35.16 -2.73
C SER A 47 16.22 35.47 -1.68
N ASN A 48 17.09 36.39 -1.99
CA ASN A 48 18.09 36.90 -1.07
C ASN A 48 17.88 38.41 -0.89
N GLN A 49 17.59 38.85 0.32
CA GLN A 49 17.27 40.25 0.69
C GLN A 49 16.21 40.91 -0.20
N GLY A 50 15.15 40.16 -0.54
CA GLY A 50 14.05 40.63 -1.39
C GLY A 50 14.36 40.64 -2.90
N ILE A 51 15.58 40.24 -3.33
CA ILE A 51 15.95 40.08 -4.73
C ILE A 51 15.85 38.62 -5.10
N GLY A 52 15.16 38.30 -6.22
CA GLY A 52 15.07 36.94 -6.74
C GLY A 52 16.45 36.35 -7.01
N ALA A 53 16.74 35.20 -6.40
CA ALA A 53 18.03 34.50 -6.53
C ALA A 53 17.92 33.17 -7.31
N GLY A 54 16.73 32.90 -7.89
CA GLY A 54 16.50 31.72 -8.68
C GLY A 54 15.40 30.84 -8.10
N VAL A 55 15.50 29.54 -8.35
CA VAL A 55 14.54 28.52 -7.92
C VAL A 55 15.27 27.29 -7.38
N ASP A 56 14.60 26.58 -6.50
CA ASP A 56 15.09 25.33 -5.93
C ASP A 56 13.95 24.31 -5.84
N ILE A 57 14.27 23.03 -5.69
CA ILE A 57 13.32 21.97 -5.39
C ILE A 57 13.20 21.82 -3.88
N ALA A 58 12.12 22.33 -3.32
CA ALA A 58 11.90 22.29 -1.88
C ALA A 58 11.76 20.87 -1.35
N ARG A 59 11.06 20.02 -2.12
CA ARG A 59 10.83 18.60 -1.77
C ARG A 59 10.28 17.82 -2.96
N ILE A 60 10.46 16.51 -2.89
CA ILE A 60 9.74 15.55 -3.73
C ILE A 60 8.72 14.86 -2.85
N ARG A 61 7.43 15.02 -3.16
CA ARG A 61 6.33 14.39 -2.42
C ARG A 61 5.65 13.31 -3.26
N LEU A 62 5.03 12.36 -2.58
CA LEU A 62 4.18 11.36 -3.21
C LEU A 62 2.76 11.92 -3.36
N ALA A 63 2.12 11.67 -4.51
CA ALA A 63 0.72 12.02 -4.74
C ALA A 63 -0.19 10.97 -4.09
N THR A 64 -0.16 10.84 -2.76
CA THR A 64 -1.00 9.93 -2.00
C THR A 64 -2.16 10.66 -1.35
N ASP A 65 -3.33 10.04 -1.44
CA ASP A 65 -4.45 10.36 -0.57
C ASP A 65 -4.37 9.46 0.68
N ARG A 66 -4.15 10.08 1.84
CA ARG A 66 -4.02 9.36 3.12
C ARG A 66 -5.28 8.59 3.49
N PHE A 67 -6.43 9.11 3.10
CA PHE A 67 -7.70 8.44 3.35
C PHE A 67 -7.84 7.16 2.52
N LEU A 68 -7.55 7.23 1.22
CA LEU A 68 -7.56 6.06 0.34
C LEU A 68 -6.50 5.03 0.73
N GLN A 69 -5.33 5.48 1.17
CA GLN A 69 -4.28 4.60 1.68
C GLN A 69 -4.75 3.85 2.94
N ALA A 70 -5.35 4.55 3.90
CA ALA A 70 -5.89 3.93 5.10
C ALA A 70 -7.04 2.96 4.78
N ALA A 71 -7.94 3.33 3.87
CA ALA A 71 -9.03 2.47 3.41
C ALA A 71 -8.51 1.19 2.73
N SER A 72 -7.48 1.31 1.88
CA SER A 72 -6.83 0.16 1.23
C SER A 72 -6.18 -0.78 2.24
N LEU A 73 -5.45 -0.25 3.23
CA LEU A 73 -4.84 -1.05 4.29
C LEU A 73 -5.89 -1.76 5.16
N ASN A 74 -7.00 -1.09 5.49
CA ASN A 74 -8.09 -1.69 6.24
C ASN A 74 -8.74 -2.82 5.44
N SER A 75 -9.03 -2.61 4.15
CA SER A 75 -9.58 -3.65 3.28
C SER A 75 -8.66 -4.87 3.15
N ALA A 76 -7.35 -4.64 3.01
CA ALA A 76 -6.37 -5.72 2.97
C ALA A 76 -6.31 -6.50 4.29
N SER A 77 -6.38 -5.80 5.43
CA SER A 77 -6.42 -6.41 6.76
C SER A 77 -7.68 -7.25 6.95
N ASP A 78 -8.84 -6.74 6.51
CA ASP A 78 -10.10 -7.47 6.61
C ASP A 78 -10.12 -8.71 5.70
N ALA A 79 -9.58 -8.60 4.49
CA ALA A 79 -9.43 -9.74 3.58
C ALA A 79 -8.51 -10.83 4.19
N ALA A 80 -7.37 -10.44 4.76
CA ALA A 80 -6.46 -11.36 5.44
C ALA A 80 -7.13 -12.04 6.65
N ARG A 81 -7.89 -11.28 7.45
CA ARG A 81 -8.65 -11.81 8.59
C ARG A 81 -9.69 -12.85 8.14
N GLN A 82 -10.42 -12.58 7.07
CA GLN A 82 -11.36 -13.54 6.51
C GLN A 82 -10.65 -14.79 5.99
N GLY A 83 -9.52 -14.66 5.32
CA GLY A 83 -8.72 -15.79 4.88
C GLY A 83 -8.30 -16.72 6.02
N VAL A 84 -7.79 -16.16 7.12
CA VAL A 84 -7.44 -16.95 8.32
C VAL A 84 -8.66 -17.63 8.94
N ARG A 85 -9.82 -16.95 8.94
CA ARG A 85 -11.07 -17.56 9.43
C ARG A 85 -11.50 -18.75 8.59
N TYR A 86 -11.44 -18.65 7.27
CA TYR A 86 -11.77 -19.77 6.38
C TYR A 86 -10.81 -20.94 6.61
N GLU A 87 -9.52 -20.69 6.72
CA GLU A 87 -8.54 -21.74 6.99
C GLU A 87 -8.80 -22.43 8.35
N LEU A 88 -9.17 -21.65 9.38
CA LEU A 88 -9.51 -22.19 10.69
C LEU A 88 -10.78 -23.06 10.63
N TYR A 89 -11.81 -22.59 9.94
CA TYR A 89 -13.04 -23.38 9.76
C TYR A 89 -12.80 -24.67 8.99
N ASP A 90 -11.99 -24.62 7.93
CA ASP A 90 -11.61 -25.79 7.16
C ASP A 90 -10.86 -26.82 8.03
N ARG A 91 -9.93 -26.36 8.87
CA ARG A 91 -9.23 -27.21 9.84
C ARG A 91 -10.17 -27.82 10.88
N ILE A 92 -11.09 -27.02 11.41
CA ILE A 92 -12.10 -27.50 12.37
C ILE A 92 -12.97 -28.56 11.69
N GLN A 93 -13.45 -28.28 10.49
CA GLN A 93 -14.26 -29.24 9.72
C GLN A 93 -13.51 -30.54 9.43
N SER A 94 -12.20 -30.45 9.10
CA SER A 94 -11.38 -31.64 8.89
C SER A 94 -11.15 -32.47 10.15
N LEU A 95 -11.13 -31.83 11.33
CA LEU A 95 -11.00 -32.51 12.62
C LEU A 95 -12.29 -33.21 13.06
N PHE A 96 -13.44 -32.58 12.80
CA PHE A 96 -14.75 -33.16 13.15
C PHE A 96 -15.29 -34.11 12.06
N GLY A 97 -14.66 -34.14 10.90
CA GLY A 97 -15.12 -34.92 9.74
C GLY A 97 -16.35 -34.32 9.07
N ASP A 98 -16.74 -34.94 7.96
CA ASP A 98 -18.00 -34.61 7.30
C ASP A 98 -19.15 -35.02 8.24
N PRO A 99 -20.23 -34.22 8.40
CA PRO A 99 -21.42 -34.61 9.11
C PRO A 99 -22.18 -35.84 8.52
N GLY A 100 -21.60 -36.47 7.50
CA GLY A 100 -22.05 -37.75 6.94
C GLY A 100 -21.62 -38.98 7.73
N ASP A 101 -21.87 -40.15 7.18
CA ASP A 101 -21.88 -41.48 7.82
C ASP A 101 -20.59 -41.96 8.54
N ALA A 102 -19.50 -41.20 8.53
CA ALA A 102 -18.20 -41.56 9.15
C ALA A 102 -17.61 -40.47 10.07
N GLY A 103 -18.37 -39.43 10.41
CA GLY A 103 -17.91 -38.31 11.20
C GLY A 103 -17.97 -38.55 12.71
N PHE A 104 -17.41 -37.60 13.49
CA PHE A 104 -17.46 -37.62 14.96
C PHE A 104 -18.88 -37.79 15.52
N PHE A 105 -19.88 -37.22 14.88
CA PHE A 105 -21.27 -37.30 15.30
C PHE A 105 -21.87 -38.70 15.13
N SER A 106 -21.49 -39.47 14.09
CA SER A 106 -21.91 -40.84 13.91
C SER A 106 -21.35 -41.76 15.01
N GLN A 107 -20.09 -41.54 15.39
CA GLN A 107 -19.46 -42.29 16.48
C GLN A 107 -20.12 -42.02 17.83
N VAL A 108 -20.58 -40.78 18.08
CA VAL A 108 -21.34 -40.43 19.28
C VAL A 108 -22.72 -41.10 19.26
N ASP A 109 -23.37 -41.12 18.10
CA ASP A 109 -24.68 -41.78 17.92
C ASP A 109 -24.57 -43.31 18.11
N ASP A 110 -23.50 -43.93 17.62
CA ASP A 110 -23.19 -45.34 17.83
C ASP A 110 -22.98 -45.67 19.32
N ILE A 111 -22.34 -44.81 20.10
CA ILE A 111 -22.17 -44.97 21.55
C ILE A 111 -23.54 -44.93 22.25
N PHE A 112 -24.39 -43.96 21.93
CA PHE A 112 -25.72 -43.86 22.51
C PHE A 112 -26.60 -45.06 22.11
N SER A 113 -26.51 -45.51 20.88
CA SER A 113 -27.21 -46.70 20.40
C SER A 113 -26.75 -47.95 21.10
N ALA A 114 -25.44 -48.13 21.39
CA ALA A 114 -24.91 -49.24 22.14
C ALA A 114 -25.42 -49.25 23.60
N PHE A 115 -25.51 -48.08 24.25
CA PHE A 115 -26.08 -47.94 25.57
C PHE A 115 -27.59 -48.30 25.60
N ALA A 116 -28.33 -47.87 24.59
CA ALA A 116 -29.78 -48.20 24.51
C ALA A 116 -30.03 -49.66 24.22
N ALA A 117 -29.14 -50.34 23.50
CA ALA A 117 -29.26 -51.79 23.22
C ALA A 117 -28.84 -52.68 24.38
N GLY A 118 -28.03 -52.14 25.34
CA GLY A 118 -27.58 -52.87 26.52
C GLY A 118 -28.43 -52.66 27.77
N ALA A 119 -29.51 -51.88 27.67
CA ALA A 119 -30.50 -51.66 28.72
C ALA A 119 -31.75 -52.50 28.41
#